data_e8dcc00802d234fbf9704bf0b2af3c0a
#
_entry.id   e8dcc00802d234fbf9704bf0b2af3c0a
#
_cell.length_a   1.000
_cell.length_b   1.000
_cell.length_c   1.000
_cell.angle_alpha   90.00
_cell.angle_beta   90.00
_cell.angle_gamma   90.00
#
_symmetry.space_group_name_H-M   'P 1'
#
loop_
_entity.id
_entity.type
_entity.pdbx_description
1 polymer ?
#
loop_
_entity_poly.entity_id
_entity_poly.type
_entity_poly.pdbx_seq_one_letter_code
_entity_poly.pdbx_strand_id
1 'polypeptide(L)'
;MQRRDFIALLGGVLSWPSLAHAQQKAMAVVGSLSLASPPVNLAQMLRNPFNQGMSEMGFVYGQNTTCECRWADFHYDRLPALAADLVSRKVDLIFTSGGLPSALAAKNATSTIPIVFTGVGDPVGDGLVASLARPGGNVTGFSNLTGPLDPKRLELICELVPQAMVIALLVNPDNLALGEPYIMSMQEAARVKGVQLPVLKARTEGELDMACLLYTSDAADE
;
A
#
# COMPACT_ATOMS: atom_id res chain seq x y z
N MET A 1 10.48 -62.91 36.23
CA MET A 1 10.74 -61.48 36.10
C MET A 1 10.65 -60.82 37.45
N GLN A 2 11.79 -60.40 37.99
CA GLN A 2 11.85 -59.79 39.32
C GLN A 2 11.50 -58.29 39.20
N ARG A 3 10.84 -57.73 40.23
CA ARG A 3 10.44 -56.31 40.31
C ARG A 3 11.59 -55.31 40.02
N ARG A 4 12.82 -55.74 40.24
CA ARG A 4 14.06 -54.98 39.97
C ARG A 4 14.32 -54.73 38.47
N ASP A 5 13.96 -55.66 37.58
CA ASP A 5 14.20 -55.57 36.15
C ASP A 5 13.22 -54.59 35.50
N PHE A 6 12.02 -54.46 36.08
CA PHE A 6 10.99 -53.49 35.60
C PHE A 6 11.35 -52.04 35.92
N ILE A 7 12.01 -51.82 37.08
CA ILE A 7 12.45 -50.48 37.49
C ILE A 7 13.64 -50.01 36.68
N ALA A 8 14.55 -50.90 36.26
CA ALA A 8 15.68 -50.59 35.44
C ALA A 8 15.25 -50.21 33.98
N LEU A 9 14.17 -50.80 33.47
CA LEU A 9 13.60 -50.45 32.15
C LEU A 9 12.90 -49.09 32.16
N LEU A 10 12.27 -48.68 33.27
CA LEU A 10 11.63 -47.36 33.40
C LEU A 10 12.65 -46.23 33.61
N GLY A 11 13.82 -46.51 34.23
CA GLY A 11 14.86 -45.51 34.44
C GLY A 11 15.62 -45.14 33.16
N GLY A 12 15.66 -46.02 32.15
CA GLY A 12 16.34 -45.81 30.88
C GLY A 12 15.59 -44.89 29.87
N VAL A 13 14.27 -44.69 30.07
CA VAL A 13 13.46 -43.89 29.17
C VAL A 13 13.43 -42.39 29.58
N LEU A 14 13.84 -42.11 30.84
CA LEU A 14 13.85 -40.71 31.34
C LEU A 14 15.14 -39.93 31.06
N SER A 15 16.12 -40.52 30.45
CA SER A 15 17.40 -39.87 30.09
C SER A 15 17.56 -39.59 28.61
N TRP A 16 16.46 -39.63 27.80
CA TRP A 16 16.50 -39.01 26.48
C TRP A 16 16.56 -37.53 26.72
N PRO A 17 17.67 -36.83 26.37
CA PRO A 17 17.59 -35.39 26.32
C PRO A 17 16.51 -35.12 25.28
N SER A 18 15.35 -34.64 25.72
CA SER A 18 14.48 -33.90 24.83
C SER A 18 15.33 -32.76 24.31
N LEU A 19 15.95 -32.98 23.17
CA LEU A 19 16.35 -31.92 22.25
C LEU A 19 15.06 -31.20 21.90
N ALA A 20 14.51 -30.48 22.88
CA ALA A 20 13.71 -29.32 22.60
C ALA A 20 14.65 -28.41 21.83
N HIS A 21 14.74 -28.63 20.51
CA HIS A 21 15.04 -27.60 19.57
C HIS A 21 13.90 -26.62 19.85
N ALA A 22 14.15 -25.68 20.78
CA ALA A 22 13.52 -24.39 20.69
C ALA A 22 13.82 -23.98 19.26
N GLN A 23 12.87 -24.23 18.35
CA GLN A 23 12.92 -23.69 16.99
C GLN A 23 13.07 -22.20 17.26
N GLN A 24 14.31 -21.75 17.12
CA GLN A 24 14.59 -20.33 17.11
C GLN A 24 13.72 -19.83 15.97
N LYS A 25 12.60 -19.20 16.35
CA LYS A 25 11.58 -18.74 15.40
C LYS A 25 12.36 -17.92 14.39
N ALA A 26 12.48 -18.43 13.17
CA ALA A 26 13.25 -17.75 12.14
C ALA A 26 12.80 -16.30 12.13
N MET A 27 13.74 -15.34 12.10
CA MET A 27 13.43 -13.93 12.09
C MET A 27 12.53 -13.65 10.90
N ALA A 28 11.31 -13.15 11.16
CA ALA A 28 10.37 -12.83 10.10
C ALA A 28 10.92 -11.69 9.23
N VAL A 29 10.91 -11.87 7.93
CA VAL A 29 11.39 -10.88 6.96
C VAL A 29 10.19 -10.21 6.29
N VAL A 30 9.93 -8.96 6.62
CA VAL A 30 8.89 -8.14 6.00
C VAL A 30 9.49 -7.36 4.85
N GLY A 31 9.04 -7.61 3.63
CA GLY A 31 9.30 -6.75 2.47
C GLY A 31 8.39 -5.52 2.54
N SER A 32 8.94 -4.33 2.49
CA SER A 32 8.17 -3.08 2.40
C SER A 32 8.41 -2.43 1.05
N LEU A 33 7.35 -2.25 0.27
CA LEU A 33 7.38 -1.55 -1.02
C LEU A 33 6.61 -0.24 -0.91
N SER A 34 7.30 0.87 -1.04
CA SER A 34 6.71 2.21 -0.94
C SER A 34 6.96 3.04 -2.19
N LEU A 35 5.93 3.79 -2.63
CA LEU A 35 6.09 4.79 -3.68
C LEU A 35 6.90 6.00 -3.18
N ALA A 36 6.82 6.33 -1.90
CA ALA A 36 7.50 7.48 -1.31
C ALA A 36 9.02 7.34 -1.24
N SER A 37 9.69 8.38 -0.84
CA SER A 37 11.13 8.39 -0.52
C SER A 37 11.42 7.71 0.82
N PRO A 38 12.66 7.22 1.04
CA PRO A 38 13.04 6.63 2.32
C PRO A 38 12.90 7.64 3.46
N PRO A 39 12.57 7.16 4.68
CA PRO A 39 12.52 8.04 5.85
C PRO A 39 13.92 8.58 6.17
N VAL A 40 13.97 9.79 6.72
CA VAL A 40 15.24 10.51 7.01
C VAL A 40 16.12 9.73 8.00
N ASN A 41 15.50 8.96 8.90
CA ASN A 41 16.21 8.17 9.90
C ASN A 41 15.39 6.97 10.40
N LEU A 42 16.08 6.06 11.11
CA LEU A 42 15.48 4.86 11.69
C LEU A 42 14.35 5.19 12.67
N ALA A 43 14.46 6.27 13.45
CA ALA A 43 13.42 6.64 14.41
C ALA A 43 12.10 7.01 13.72
N GLN A 44 12.15 7.70 12.58
CA GLN A 44 10.97 7.98 11.77
C GLN A 44 10.37 6.69 11.18
N MET A 45 11.22 5.77 10.71
CA MET A 45 10.77 4.47 10.22
C MET A 45 10.05 3.67 11.33
N LEU A 46 10.61 3.61 12.54
CA LEU A 46 10.03 2.85 13.64
C LEU A 46 8.74 3.47 14.21
N ARG A 47 8.55 4.79 14.05
CA ARG A 47 7.31 5.49 14.44
C ARG A 47 6.17 5.34 13.43
N ASN A 48 6.40 4.68 12.30
CA ASN A 48 5.34 4.38 11.34
C ASN A 48 4.26 3.52 12.04
N PRO A 49 2.96 3.83 11.87
CA PRO A 49 1.85 3.09 12.47
C PRO A 49 1.88 1.57 12.19
N PHE A 50 2.37 1.17 11.01
CA PHE A 50 2.56 -0.24 10.69
C PHE A 50 3.56 -0.91 11.66
N ASN A 51 4.72 -0.31 11.89
CA ASN A 51 5.73 -0.86 12.80
C ASN A 51 5.27 -0.83 14.27
N GLN A 52 4.48 0.17 14.66
CA GLN A 52 3.86 0.20 15.98
C GLN A 52 2.88 -0.98 16.17
N GLY A 53 1.96 -1.18 15.23
CA GLY A 53 1.03 -2.31 15.27
C GLY A 53 1.75 -3.66 15.23
N MET A 54 2.82 -3.81 14.46
CA MET A 54 3.66 -5.02 14.49
C MET A 54 4.25 -5.26 15.89
N SER A 55 4.77 -4.22 16.52
CA SER A 55 5.35 -4.30 17.87
C SER A 55 4.31 -4.69 18.92
N GLU A 56 3.10 -4.12 18.87
CA GLU A 56 1.98 -4.47 19.75
C GLU A 56 1.57 -5.94 19.62
N MET A 57 1.73 -6.51 18.42
CA MET A 57 1.49 -7.93 18.15
C MET A 57 2.70 -8.83 18.46
N GLY A 58 3.77 -8.27 19.05
CA GLY A 58 4.98 -8.99 19.43
C GLY A 58 6.01 -9.18 18.33
N PHE A 59 5.84 -8.52 17.16
CA PHE A 59 6.84 -8.49 16.09
C PHE A 59 7.70 -7.24 16.21
N VAL A 60 8.84 -7.37 16.88
CA VAL A 60 9.72 -6.24 17.20
C VAL A 60 10.88 -6.20 16.22
N TYR A 61 11.02 -5.08 15.50
CA TYR A 61 12.11 -4.86 14.56
C TYR A 61 13.48 -5.00 15.24
N GLY A 62 14.37 -5.78 14.61
CA GLY A 62 15.71 -6.06 15.13
C GLY A 62 15.79 -7.12 16.22
N GLN A 63 14.66 -7.66 16.72
CA GLN A 63 14.61 -8.77 17.69
C GLN A 63 14.13 -10.08 17.04
N ASN A 64 12.94 -10.07 16.46
CA ASN A 64 12.33 -11.24 15.82
C ASN A 64 11.76 -10.93 14.43
N THR A 65 11.92 -9.69 13.96
CA THR A 65 11.47 -9.22 12.66
C THR A 65 12.52 -8.30 12.04
N THR A 66 12.71 -8.41 10.74
CA THR A 66 13.54 -7.50 9.94
C THR A 66 12.76 -6.96 8.76
N CYS A 67 13.21 -5.84 8.15
CA CYS A 67 12.60 -5.22 6.98
C CYS A 67 13.57 -5.19 5.81
N GLU A 68 13.13 -5.74 4.69
CA GLU A 68 13.69 -5.47 3.38
C GLU A 68 12.88 -4.35 2.73
N CYS A 69 13.28 -3.10 2.97
CA CYS A 69 12.52 -1.93 2.55
C CYS A 69 12.98 -1.43 1.17
N ARG A 70 12.01 -1.09 0.31
CA ARG A 70 12.22 -0.53 -1.04
C ARG A 70 11.39 0.71 -1.22
N TRP A 71 12.02 1.75 -1.73
CA TRP A 71 11.40 3.05 -1.98
C TRP A 71 11.57 3.43 -3.45
N ALA A 72 10.49 3.85 -4.07
CA ALA A 72 10.49 4.23 -5.48
C ALA A 72 10.82 5.72 -5.71
N ASP A 73 10.91 6.55 -4.68
CA ASP A 73 11.16 7.99 -4.76
C ASP A 73 10.17 8.70 -5.71
N PHE A 74 8.89 8.33 -5.63
CA PHE A 74 7.81 8.79 -6.51
C PHE A 74 7.97 8.44 -8.00
N HIS A 75 8.91 7.53 -8.34
CA HIS A 75 9.10 6.99 -9.67
C HIS A 75 8.31 5.69 -9.84
N TYR A 76 7.15 5.77 -10.48
CA TYR A 76 6.24 4.64 -10.68
C TYR A 76 6.87 3.50 -11.49
N ASP A 77 7.72 3.83 -12.46
CA ASP A 77 8.46 2.89 -13.32
C ASP A 77 9.43 1.99 -12.56
N ARG A 78 9.88 2.38 -11.37
CA ARG A 78 10.77 1.59 -10.51
C ARG A 78 10.04 0.49 -9.75
N LEU A 79 8.73 0.63 -9.50
CA LEU A 79 7.97 -0.29 -8.65
C LEU A 79 8.04 -1.77 -9.09
N PRO A 80 7.93 -2.13 -10.39
CA PRO A 80 8.00 -3.53 -10.80
C PRO A 80 9.35 -4.19 -10.46
N ALA A 81 10.46 -3.51 -10.71
CA ALA A 81 11.80 -4.03 -10.41
C ALA A 81 12.03 -4.17 -8.89
N LEU A 82 11.55 -3.21 -8.09
CA LEU A 82 11.64 -3.24 -6.64
C LEU A 82 10.79 -4.38 -6.04
N ALA A 83 9.60 -4.63 -6.58
CA ALA A 83 8.76 -5.75 -6.18
C ALA A 83 9.43 -7.10 -6.51
N ALA A 84 10.00 -7.24 -7.71
CA ALA A 84 10.74 -8.44 -8.11
C ALA A 84 11.97 -8.70 -7.22
N ASP A 85 12.69 -7.66 -6.79
CA ASP A 85 13.80 -7.80 -5.85
C ASP A 85 13.33 -8.35 -4.49
N LEU A 86 12.21 -7.87 -3.95
CA LEU A 86 11.63 -8.41 -2.72
C LEU A 86 11.25 -9.89 -2.85
N VAL A 87 10.66 -10.27 -3.98
CA VAL A 87 10.32 -11.67 -4.28
C VAL A 87 11.56 -12.53 -4.36
N SER A 88 12.63 -12.07 -5.02
CA SER A 88 13.89 -12.80 -5.13
C SER A 88 14.57 -13.05 -3.78
N ARG A 89 14.37 -12.15 -2.82
CA ARG A 89 14.84 -12.27 -1.42
C ARG A 89 13.99 -13.19 -0.55
N LYS A 90 12.88 -13.72 -1.11
CA LYS A 90 11.99 -14.66 -0.42
C LYS A 90 11.48 -14.10 0.92
N VAL A 91 11.05 -12.85 0.93
CA VAL A 91 10.43 -12.24 2.12
C VAL A 91 9.15 -13.01 2.52
N ASP A 92 8.83 -13.04 3.82
CA ASP A 92 7.68 -13.77 4.34
C ASP A 92 6.35 -13.06 4.06
N LEU A 93 6.38 -11.74 3.90
CA LEU A 93 5.24 -10.86 3.66
C LEU A 93 5.70 -9.65 2.86
N ILE A 94 4.87 -9.15 1.93
CA ILE A 94 5.08 -7.84 1.30
C ILE A 94 4.02 -6.87 1.84
N PHE A 95 4.46 -5.81 2.50
CA PHE A 95 3.63 -4.66 2.85
C PHE A 95 3.80 -3.57 1.80
N THR A 96 2.67 -3.05 1.26
CA THR A 96 2.73 -1.98 0.26
C THR A 96 2.09 -0.69 0.77
N SER A 97 2.76 0.43 0.51
CA SER A 97 2.27 1.77 0.79
C SER A 97 2.47 2.69 -0.42
N GLY A 98 1.66 3.76 -0.51
CA GLY A 98 1.69 4.65 -1.68
C GLY A 98 0.64 4.31 -2.74
N GLY A 99 -0.43 3.61 -2.33
CA GLY A 99 -1.64 3.41 -3.13
C GLY A 99 -1.59 2.23 -4.11
N LEU A 100 -2.49 2.29 -5.08
CA LEU A 100 -2.72 1.24 -6.07
C LEU A 100 -1.46 0.82 -6.86
N PRO A 101 -0.58 1.72 -7.35
CA PRO A 101 0.57 1.32 -8.14
C PRO A 101 1.52 0.37 -7.41
N SER A 102 1.81 0.64 -6.12
CA SER A 102 2.67 -0.23 -5.31
C SER A 102 2.03 -1.60 -5.07
N ALA A 103 0.71 -1.62 -4.80
CA ALA A 103 -0.04 -2.85 -4.58
C ALA A 103 -0.11 -3.73 -5.84
N LEU A 104 -0.36 -3.12 -7.01
CA LEU A 104 -0.36 -3.83 -8.30
C LEU A 104 1.02 -4.37 -8.65
N ALA A 105 2.09 -3.59 -8.43
CA ALA A 105 3.45 -4.05 -8.68
C ALA A 105 3.79 -5.30 -7.85
N ALA A 106 3.43 -5.32 -6.57
CA ALA A 106 3.61 -6.49 -5.71
C ALA A 106 2.74 -7.67 -6.17
N LYS A 107 1.46 -7.46 -6.47
CA LYS A 107 0.54 -8.49 -6.96
C LYS A 107 1.03 -9.15 -8.25
N ASN A 108 1.55 -8.36 -9.17
CA ASN A 108 2.08 -8.85 -10.44
C ASN A 108 3.41 -9.60 -10.29
N ALA A 109 4.18 -9.32 -9.24
CA ALA A 109 5.47 -9.96 -8.99
C ALA A 109 5.33 -11.34 -8.32
N THR A 110 4.26 -11.62 -7.56
CA THR A 110 4.08 -12.88 -6.85
C THR A 110 2.62 -13.24 -6.64
N SER A 111 2.32 -14.55 -6.75
CA SER A 111 1.02 -15.13 -6.38
C SER A 111 1.06 -15.94 -5.07
N THR A 112 2.22 -16.06 -4.43
CA THR A 112 2.44 -16.95 -3.28
C THR A 112 2.82 -16.20 -2.01
N ILE A 113 3.65 -15.14 -2.10
CA ILE A 113 4.01 -14.34 -0.93
C ILE A 113 2.77 -13.51 -0.54
N PRO A 114 2.32 -13.55 0.72
CA PRO A 114 1.22 -12.71 1.20
C PRO A 114 1.52 -11.23 0.99
N ILE A 115 0.51 -10.48 0.54
CA ILE A 115 0.61 -9.03 0.31
C ILE A 115 -0.43 -8.33 1.15
N VAL A 116 0.00 -7.35 1.95
CA VAL A 116 -0.87 -6.44 2.69
C VAL A 116 -0.71 -5.04 2.14
N PHE A 117 -1.78 -4.50 1.57
CA PHE A 117 -1.78 -3.15 1.03
C PHE A 117 -2.43 -2.13 1.97
N THR A 118 -2.05 -0.87 1.80
CA THR A 118 -2.73 0.28 2.40
C THR A 118 -2.82 1.44 1.42
N GLY A 119 -3.82 2.31 1.61
CA GLY A 119 -3.97 3.53 0.82
C GLY A 119 -4.56 3.34 -0.58
N VAL A 120 -5.21 2.20 -0.86
CA VAL A 120 -5.94 1.98 -2.13
C VAL A 120 -7.37 2.48 -1.98
N GLY A 121 -7.84 3.27 -2.96
CA GLY A 121 -9.15 3.91 -2.92
C GLY A 121 -10.31 2.96 -3.21
N ASP A 122 -10.20 2.15 -4.26
CA ASP A 122 -11.20 1.13 -4.64
C ASP A 122 -10.51 -0.18 -5.06
N PRO A 123 -10.11 -1.03 -4.10
CA PRO A 123 -9.36 -2.23 -4.43
C PRO A 123 -10.16 -3.27 -5.21
N VAL A 124 -11.48 -3.19 -5.23
CA VAL A 124 -12.36 -4.08 -6.00
C VAL A 124 -12.49 -3.57 -7.43
N GLY A 125 -12.85 -2.30 -7.62
CA GLY A 125 -12.95 -1.65 -8.92
C GLY A 125 -11.63 -1.64 -9.68
N ASP A 126 -10.52 -1.48 -8.97
CA ASP A 126 -9.15 -1.54 -9.51
C ASP A 126 -8.66 -2.98 -9.78
N GLY A 127 -9.47 -4.00 -9.51
CA GLY A 127 -9.12 -5.40 -9.73
C GLY A 127 -8.02 -5.94 -8.82
N LEU A 128 -7.72 -5.27 -7.71
CA LEU A 128 -6.69 -5.70 -6.77
C LEU A 128 -7.15 -6.92 -5.95
N VAL A 129 -8.42 -6.91 -5.51
CA VAL A 129 -9.07 -8.00 -4.77
C VAL A 129 -10.45 -8.32 -5.34
N ALA A 130 -10.96 -9.54 -5.11
CA ALA A 130 -12.25 -9.96 -5.61
C ALA A 130 -13.43 -9.28 -4.90
N SER A 131 -13.32 -9.07 -3.58
CA SER A 131 -14.27 -8.30 -2.77
C SER A 131 -13.62 -7.87 -1.46
N LEU A 132 -14.21 -6.88 -0.76
CA LEU A 132 -13.69 -6.42 0.54
C LEU A 132 -13.81 -7.51 1.63
N ALA A 133 -14.90 -8.26 1.63
CA ALA A 133 -15.14 -9.32 2.63
C ALA A 133 -14.36 -10.60 2.33
N ARG A 134 -14.05 -10.87 1.07
CA ARG A 134 -13.32 -12.06 0.60
C ARG A 134 -12.34 -11.62 -0.48
N PRO A 135 -11.16 -11.10 -0.12
CA PRO A 135 -10.18 -10.58 -1.07
C PRO A 135 -9.76 -11.60 -2.14
N GLY A 136 -9.64 -12.85 -1.76
CA GLY A 136 -9.16 -13.94 -2.61
C GLY A 136 -7.66 -13.87 -2.86
N GLY A 137 -7.05 -15.02 -3.21
CA GLY A 137 -5.62 -15.08 -3.51
C GLY A 137 -4.72 -14.70 -2.31
N ASN A 138 -3.56 -14.12 -2.62
CA ASN A 138 -2.53 -13.75 -1.65
C ASN A 138 -2.54 -12.26 -1.24
N VAL A 139 -3.56 -11.50 -1.64
CA VAL A 139 -3.63 -10.04 -1.43
C VAL A 139 -4.75 -9.69 -0.47
N THR A 140 -4.45 -8.92 0.57
CA THR A 140 -5.41 -8.33 1.52
C THR A 140 -4.92 -6.95 1.94
N GLY A 141 -5.74 -6.18 2.67
CA GLY A 141 -5.30 -4.88 3.16
C GLY A 141 -6.41 -3.96 3.62
N PHE A 142 -6.06 -2.68 3.72
CA PHE A 142 -6.94 -1.61 4.16
C PHE A 142 -7.16 -0.59 3.05
N SER A 143 -8.44 -0.36 2.73
CA SER A 143 -8.86 0.64 1.75
C SER A 143 -9.26 1.94 2.44
N ASN A 144 -8.95 3.06 1.81
CA ASN A 144 -9.42 4.37 2.26
C ASN A 144 -10.84 4.69 1.76
N LEU A 145 -11.39 3.90 0.82
CA LEU A 145 -12.69 4.08 0.17
C LEU A 145 -12.94 5.53 -0.30
N THR A 146 -11.90 6.19 -0.80
CA THR A 146 -11.96 7.61 -1.17
C THR A 146 -12.56 7.83 -2.55
N GLY A 147 -12.40 6.89 -3.49
CA GLY A 147 -12.88 7.03 -4.86
C GLY A 147 -14.36 7.40 -4.98
N PRO A 148 -15.29 6.72 -4.27
CA PRO A 148 -16.72 7.08 -4.28
C PRO A 148 -17.05 8.45 -3.69
N LEU A 149 -16.10 9.08 -2.96
CA LEU A 149 -16.29 10.38 -2.33
C LEU A 149 -15.88 11.56 -3.21
N ASP A 150 -15.16 11.35 -4.31
CA ASP A 150 -14.65 12.44 -5.13
C ASP A 150 -15.75 13.26 -5.82
N PRO A 151 -16.85 12.68 -6.36
CA PRO A 151 -17.99 13.45 -6.82
C PRO A 151 -18.61 14.31 -5.73
N LYS A 152 -18.65 13.82 -4.47
CA LYS A 152 -19.15 14.60 -3.34
C LYS A 152 -18.23 15.75 -2.95
N ARG A 153 -16.90 15.56 -3.09
CA ARG A 153 -15.93 16.64 -2.90
C ARG A 153 -16.12 17.75 -3.92
N LEU A 154 -16.35 17.41 -5.20
CA LEU A 154 -16.67 18.38 -6.23
C LEU A 154 -17.97 19.14 -5.89
N GLU A 155 -19.01 18.44 -5.45
CA GLU A 155 -20.26 19.08 -5.00
C GLU A 155 -20.01 20.08 -3.88
N LEU A 156 -19.23 19.73 -2.86
CA LEU A 156 -18.89 20.62 -1.75
C LEU A 156 -18.07 21.84 -2.22
N ILE A 157 -17.18 21.67 -3.20
CA ILE A 157 -16.47 22.80 -3.80
C ILE A 157 -17.43 23.74 -4.50
N CYS A 158 -18.40 23.23 -5.28
CA CYS A 158 -19.43 24.06 -5.91
C CYS A 158 -20.30 24.79 -4.89
N GLU A 159 -20.59 24.18 -3.74
CA GLU A 159 -21.31 24.85 -2.65
C GLU A 159 -20.49 25.96 -1.97
N LEU A 160 -19.19 25.73 -1.82
CA LEU A 160 -18.24 26.66 -1.18
C LEU A 160 -17.95 27.87 -2.07
N VAL A 161 -17.89 27.69 -3.38
CA VAL A 161 -17.59 28.73 -4.36
C VAL A 161 -18.68 28.72 -5.45
N PRO A 162 -19.90 29.17 -5.15
CA PRO A 162 -21.04 29.00 -6.04
C PRO A 162 -20.97 29.83 -7.34
N GLN A 163 -20.07 30.81 -7.41
CA GLN A 163 -19.80 31.59 -8.61
C GLN A 163 -18.79 30.95 -9.56
N ALA A 164 -18.08 29.87 -9.13
CA ALA A 164 -17.11 29.23 -9.98
C ALA A 164 -17.80 28.45 -11.10
N MET A 165 -17.54 28.83 -12.34
CA MET A 165 -18.03 28.16 -13.55
C MET A 165 -17.03 27.10 -14.05
N VAL A 166 -15.77 27.22 -13.65
CA VAL A 166 -14.65 26.34 -14.05
C VAL A 166 -13.93 25.84 -12.81
N ILE A 167 -13.78 24.54 -12.70
CA ILE A 167 -13.04 23.88 -11.61
C ILE A 167 -12.04 22.92 -12.27
N ALA A 168 -10.73 23.14 -12.10
CA ALA A 168 -9.73 22.29 -12.71
C ALA A 168 -9.51 20.98 -11.92
N LEU A 169 -9.42 19.85 -12.64
CA LEU A 169 -9.02 18.58 -12.10
C LEU A 169 -7.54 18.32 -12.43
N LEU A 170 -6.67 18.41 -11.42
CA LEU A 170 -5.25 18.12 -11.60
C LEU A 170 -4.97 16.64 -11.30
N VAL A 171 -4.36 15.94 -12.24
CA VAL A 171 -4.03 14.52 -12.14
C VAL A 171 -2.56 14.25 -12.50
N ASN A 172 -1.95 13.29 -11.82
CA ASN A 172 -0.70 12.70 -12.28
C ASN A 172 -1.07 11.51 -13.20
N PRO A 173 -0.75 11.56 -14.51
CA PRO A 173 -1.12 10.52 -15.46
C PRO A 173 -0.40 9.17 -15.23
N ASP A 174 0.68 9.14 -14.44
CA ASP A 174 1.37 7.91 -14.06
C ASP A 174 0.68 7.19 -12.89
N ASN A 175 -0.28 7.86 -12.23
CA ASN A 175 -1.12 7.24 -11.22
C ASN A 175 -2.31 6.55 -11.86
N LEU A 176 -2.23 5.23 -12.00
CA LEU A 176 -3.25 4.40 -12.65
C LEU A 176 -4.64 4.52 -12.00
N ALA A 177 -4.73 4.84 -10.71
CA ALA A 177 -6.00 5.06 -10.02
C ALA A 177 -6.75 6.32 -10.51
N LEU A 178 -6.05 7.26 -11.18
CA LEU A 178 -6.60 8.50 -11.75
C LEU A 178 -6.72 8.41 -13.28
N GLY A 179 -6.89 7.20 -13.82
CA GLY A 179 -7.04 6.94 -15.24
C GLY A 179 -8.38 7.40 -15.83
N GLU A 180 -8.62 7.09 -17.10
CA GLU A 180 -9.81 7.53 -17.86
C GLU A 180 -11.14 7.25 -17.15
N PRO A 181 -11.41 6.08 -16.52
CA PRO A 181 -12.68 5.84 -15.83
C PRO A 181 -12.94 6.85 -14.69
N TYR A 182 -11.88 7.19 -13.93
CA TYR A 182 -11.96 8.19 -12.88
C TYR A 182 -12.26 9.59 -13.46
N ILE A 183 -11.53 9.99 -14.50
CA ILE A 183 -11.71 11.28 -15.16
C ILE A 183 -13.13 11.42 -15.70
N MET A 184 -13.64 10.38 -16.39
CA MET A 184 -15.01 10.38 -16.92
C MET A 184 -16.07 10.51 -15.80
N SER A 185 -15.88 9.84 -14.68
CA SER A 185 -16.76 9.94 -13.52
C SER A 185 -16.80 11.37 -12.96
N MET A 186 -15.63 12.02 -12.86
CA MET A 186 -15.53 13.38 -12.37
C MET A 186 -16.12 14.40 -13.35
N GLN A 187 -15.91 14.21 -14.66
CA GLN A 187 -16.52 15.07 -15.69
C GLN A 187 -18.05 14.95 -15.71
N GLU A 188 -18.58 13.75 -15.52
CA GLU A 188 -20.05 13.58 -15.41
C GLU A 188 -20.61 14.26 -14.16
N ALA A 189 -19.91 14.16 -13.01
CA ALA A 189 -20.31 14.87 -11.80
C ALA A 189 -20.30 16.40 -12.01
N ALA A 190 -19.29 16.95 -12.70
CA ALA A 190 -19.20 18.35 -13.04
C ALA A 190 -20.34 18.80 -13.97
N ARG A 191 -20.67 17.99 -14.98
CA ARG A 191 -21.79 18.23 -15.90
C ARG A 191 -23.11 18.33 -15.15
N VAL A 192 -23.36 17.44 -14.18
CA VAL A 192 -24.57 17.47 -13.33
C VAL A 192 -24.64 18.76 -12.49
N LYS A 193 -23.49 19.29 -12.05
CA LYS A 193 -23.41 20.54 -11.29
C LYS A 193 -23.36 21.79 -12.17
N GLY A 194 -23.30 21.67 -13.49
CA GLY A 194 -23.27 22.78 -14.43
C GLY A 194 -21.92 23.53 -14.46
N VAL A 195 -20.84 22.90 -14.04
CA VAL A 195 -19.48 23.47 -14.06
C VAL A 195 -18.61 22.78 -15.11
N GLN A 196 -17.67 23.51 -15.68
CA GLN A 196 -16.64 22.96 -16.56
C GLN A 196 -15.54 22.33 -15.71
N LEU A 197 -15.01 21.16 -16.13
CA LEU A 197 -13.94 20.43 -15.44
C LEU A 197 -12.78 20.15 -16.40
N PRO A 198 -11.93 21.15 -16.73
CA PRO A 198 -10.71 20.89 -17.49
C PRO A 198 -9.77 19.97 -16.70
N VAL A 199 -9.17 18.99 -17.42
CA VAL A 199 -8.23 18.02 -16.80
C VAL A 199 -6.82 18.49 -17.10
N LEU A 200 -6.11 18.90 -16.05
CA LEU A 200 -4.71 19.30 -16.11
C LEU A 200 -3.85 18.09 -15.70
N LYS A 201 -2.82 17.80 -16.51
CA LYS A 201 -1.91 16.66 -16.29
C LYS A 201 -0.54 17.18 -15.91
N ALA A 202 0.01 16.72 -14.78
CA ALA A 202 1.35 17.05 -14.33
C ALA A 202 2.04 15.83 -13.72
N ARG A 203 3.26 15.52 -14.17
CA ARG A 203 4.17 14.49 -13.64
C ARG A 203 5.31 15.08 -12.84
N THR A 204 5.71 16.29 -13.18
CA THR A 204 6.87 16.98 -12.64
C THR A 204 6.47 18.30 -12.00
N GLU A 205 7.34 18.85 -11.17
CA GLU A 205 7.16 20.16 -10.55
C GLU A 205 6.97 21.27 -11.59
N GLY A 206 7.80 21.25 -12.68
CA GLY A 206 7.66 22.23 -13.76
C GLY A 206 6.35 22.12 -14.54
N GLU A 207 5.82 20.89 -14.76
CA GLU A 207 4.49 20.71 -15.35
C GLU A 207 3.37 21.18 -14.40
N LEU A 208 3.56 21.03 -13.08
CA LEU A 208 2.64 21.54 -12.07
C LEU A 208 2.59 23.06 -12.09
N ASP A 209 3.75 23.73 -12.14
CA ASP A 209 3.84 25.19 -12.26
C ASP A 209 3.13 25.70 -13.52
N MET A 210 3.33 25.02 -14.65
CA MET A 210 2.63 25.35 -15.90
C MET A 210 1.12 25.17 -15.79
N ALA A 211 0.65 24.10 -15.15
CA ALA A 211 -0.76 23.86 -14.94
C ALA A 211 -1.39 24.94 -14.06
N CYS A 212 -0.69 25.41 -13.02
CA CYS A 212 -1.13 26.51 -12.19
C CYS A 212 -1.20 27.84 -12.96
N LEU A 213 -0.21 28.13 -13.81
CA LEU A 213 -0.22 29.34 -14.64
C LEU A 213 -1.38 29.37 -15.64
N LEU A 214 -1.66 28.26 -16.30
CA LEU A 214 -2.78 28.14 -17.23
C LEU A 214 -4.12 28.42 -16.54
N TYR A 215 -4.31 27.85 -15.34
CA TYR A 215 -5.54 28.01 -14.58
C TYR A 215 -5.73 29.45 -14.07
N THR A 216 -4.65 30.15 -13.71
CA THR A 216 -4.72 31.53 -13.20
C THR A 216 -4.81 32.58 -14.32
N SER A 217 -4.28 32.33 -15.53
CA SER A 217 -4.40 33.24 -16.67
C SER A 217 -5.83 33.27 -17.22
N ASP A 218 -6.45 32.11 -17.39
CA ASP A 218 -7.84 32.02 -17.86
C ASP A 218 -8.85 32.65 -16.89
N ALA A 219 -8.55 32.62 -15.58
CA ALA A 219 -9.37 33.25 -14.55
C ALA A 219 -9.20 34.79 -14.45
N ALA A 220 -8.17 35.36 -15.11
CA ALA A 220 -7.93 36.79 -15.13
C ALA A 220 -8.56 37.49 -16.35
N ASP A 221 -8.97 36.73 -17.37
CA ASP A 221 -9.57 37.24 -18.62
C ASP A 221 -11.11 37.17 -18.62
N GLU A 222 -11.78 36.68 -17.55
CA GLU A 222 -13.21 36.72 -17.28
C GLU A 222 -13.54 37.77 -16.18
#